data_2a145f70c313e2256cdf34545beffa71
#
_entry.id   2a145f70c313e2256cdf34545beffa71
#
_cell.length_a   1.000
_cell.length_b   1.000
_cell.length_c   1.000
_cell.angle_alpha   90.00
_cell.angle_beta   90.00
_cell.angle_gamma   90.00
#
_symmetry.space_group_name_H-M   'P 1'
#
loop_
_entity.id
_entity.type
_entity.pdbx_description
1 polymer ?
#
loop_
_entity_poly.entity_id
_entity_poly.type
_entity_poly.pdbx_seq_one_letter_code
_entity_poly.pdbx_strand_id
1 'polypeptide(L)'
;MKVNIAKTDLKITAGLPSQFPADRKPQIAFSGRSNVGKSSLMNALIGRKSLARVSSNPGKTITVNFYEVDKSFYLVDLPGYGYARRTASEQAKWSKLVDGYFTEGGERVTAVAQLIDLKVGATKDDLMMLDFLRQAEIPFFVVATKADKPNKTEKAAMLEKLRALPVLEGITILPFSAQSGEGKEAVVAEIMKALD
;
A
#
# COMPACT_ATOMS: atom_id res chain seq x y z
N MET A 1 -5.73 15.40 17.41
CA MET A 1 -7.16 15.47 16.93
C MET A 1 -7.61 14.06 16.59
N LYS A 2 -8.81 13.61 17.05
CA LYS A 2 -9.24 12.22 16.81
C LYS A 2 -9.78 12.09 15.38
N VAL A 3 -8.94 11.60 14.45
CA VAL A 3 -9.32 11.42 13.05
C VAL A 3 -10.25 10.21 12.90
N ASN A 4 -11.31 10.37 12.12
CA ASN A 4 -12.25 9.29 11.83
C ASN A 4 -12.03 8.69 10.44
N ILE A 5 -11.32 7.54 10.39
CA ILE A 5 -11.02 6.83 9.13
C ILE A 5 -12.30 6.42 8.35
N ALA A 6 -13.44 6.24 9.02
CA ALA A 6 -14.69 5.92 8.33
C ALA A 6 -15.22 7.09 7.46
N LYS A 7 -14.78 8.32 7.74
CA LYS A 7 -15.05 9.50 6.89
C LYS A 7 -14.00 9.62 5.79
N THR A 8 -14.00 8.67 4.88
CA THR A 8 -13.07 8.62 3.76
C THR A 8 -13.84 8.69 2.45
N ASP A 9 -13.44 9.57 1.55
CA ASP A 9 -14.01 9.69 0.22
C ASP A 9 -12.92 9.72 -0.86
N LEU A 10 -13.22 9.11 -2.03
CA LEU A 10 -12.34 9.21 -3.19
C LEU A 10 -12.35 10.65 -3.71
N LYS A 11 -11.19 11.32 -3.62
CA LYS A 11 -11.05 12.72 -4.01
C LYS A 11 -10.57 12.87 -5.45
N ILE A 12 -9.54 12.12 -5.82
CA ILE A 12 -8.88 12.21 -7.12
C ILE A 12 -8.53 10.81 -7.60
N THR A 13 -8.75 10.56 -8.90
CA THR A 13 -8.19 9.44 -9.65
C THR A 13 -7.26 10.04 -10.70
N ALA A 14 -5.95 9.92 -10.50
CA ALA A 14 -4.93 10.54 -11.33
C ALA A 14 -4.29 9.54 -12.29
N GLY A 15 -4.31 9.83 -13.57
CA GLY A 15 -3.59 9.10 -14.62
C GLY A 15 -2.26 9.76 -15.01
N LEU A 16 -2.02 10.99 -14.52
CA LEU A 16 -0.81 11.78 -14.76
C LEU A 16 -0.38 12.49 -13.47
N PRO A 17 0.93 12.71 -13.22
CA PRO A 17 1.42 13.44 -12.06
C PRO A 17 0.81 14.83 -11.89
N SER A 18 0.57 15.56 -12.98
CA SER A 18 -0.06 16.89 -12.95
C SER A 18 -1.48 16.92 -12.38
N GLN A 19 -2.10 15.76 -12.16
CA GLN A 19 -3.44 15.62 -11.57
C GLN A 19 -3.41 15.33 -10.07
N PHE A 20 -2.22 15.22 -9.47
CA PHE A 20 -2.10 14.98 -8.03
C PHE A 20 -2.64 16.14 -7.20
N PRO A 21 -3.12 15.91 -5.96
CA PRO A 21 -3.63 16.99 -5.12
C PRO A 21 -2.60 18.10 -4.95
N ALA A 22 -3.03 19.36 -5.09
CA ALA A 22 -2.15 20.52 -4.92
C ALA A 22 -1.96 20.92 -3.44
N ASP A 23 -2.84 20.42 -2.55
CA ASP A 23 -2.74 20.70 -1.12
C ASP A 23 -1.55 19.95 -0.48
N ARG A 24 -1.17 20.35 0.74
CA ARG A 24 -0.01 19.81 1.46
C ARG A 24 -0.38 18.78 2.54
N LYS A 25 -1.52 18.12 2.41
CA LYS A 25 -1.91 17.10 3.39
C LYS A 25 -0.94 15.92 3.39
N PRO A 26 -0.64 15.36 4.58
CA PRO A 26 0.15 14.13 4.70
C PRO A 26 -0.47 12.99 3.90
N GLN A 27 0.37 12.08 3.42
CA GLN A 27 -0.06 10.97 2.58
C GLN A 27 0.51 9.65 3.10
N ILE A 28 -0.36 8.66 3.26
CA ILE A 28 0.03 7.27 3.50
C ILE A 28 -0.24 6.49 2.22
N ALA A 29 0.83 6.06 1.55
CA ALA A 29 0.74 5.33 0.30
C ALA A 29 0.63 3.82 0.54
N PHE A 30 -0.21 3.15 -0.25
CA PHE A 30 -0.34 1.70 -0.29
C PHE A 30 0.30 1.17 -1.56
N SER A 31 1.36 0.40 -1.41
CA SER A 31 2.12 -0.24 -2.47
C SER A 31 2.07 -1.75 -2.37
N GLY A 32 2.19 -2.45 -3.48
CA GLY A 32 2.21 -3.91 -3.50
C GLY A 32 1.89 -4.49 -4.87
N ARG A 33 2.13 -5.78 -5.03
CA ARG A 33 1.81 -6.50 -6.26
C ARG A 33 0.32 -6.48 -6.60
N SER A 34 0.02 -6.65 -7.88
CA SER A 34 -1.35 -6.92 -8.30
C SER A 34 -1.90 -8.15 -7.55
N ASN A 35 -3.13 -8.05 -7.04
CA ASN A 35 -3.82 -9.10 -6.27
C ASN A 35 -3.19 -9.44 -4.90
N VAL A 36 -2.32 -8.62 -4.36
CA VAL A 36 -1.75 -8.80 -3.01
C VAL A 36 -2.79 -8.60 -1.90
N GLY A 37 -3.92 -7.97 -2.19
CA GLY A 37 -4.97 -7.66 -1.22
C GLY A 37 -5.08 -6.18 -0.84
N LYS A 38 -4.45 -5.28 -1.63
CA LYS A 38 -4.39 -3.85 -1.36
C LYS A 38 -5.78 -3.21 -1.22
N SER A 39 -6.65 -3.35 -2.20
CA SER A 39 -8.02 -2.84 -2.13
C SER A 39 -8.86 -3.47 -1.00
N SER A 40 -8.60 -4.75 -0.68
CA SER A 40 -9.26 -5.42 0.45
C SER A 40 -8.83 -4.82 1.79
N LEU A 41 -7.53 -4.55 1.96
CA LEU A 41 -7.01 -3.86 3.14
C LEU A 41 -7.64 -2.47 3.28
N MET A 42 -7.57 -1.65 2.22
CA MET A 42 -8.11 -0.29 2.24
C MET A 42 -9.60 -0.29 2.59
N ASN A 43 -10.40 -1.15 1.96
CA ASN A 43 -11.83 -1.28 2.27
C ASN A 43 -12.07 -1.70 3.73
N ALA A 44 -11.25 -2.61 4.27
CA ALA A 44 -11.34 -3.03 5.67
C ALA A 44 -10.99 -1.89 6.63
N LEU A 45 -9.94 -1.09 6.35
CA LEU A 45 -9.55 0.07 7.15
C LEU A 45 -10.66 1.12 7.19
N ILE A 46 -11.24 1.43 6.02
CA ILE A 46 -12.29 2.45 5.86
C ILE A 46 -13.65 1.94 6.41
N GLY A 47 -13.82 0.63 6.54
CA GLY A 47 -15.11 0.03 6.96
C GLY A 47 -16.18 0.04 5.85
N ARG A 48 -15.78 0.13 4.57
CA ARG A 48 -16.68 0.12 3.40
C ARG A 48 -16.33 -1.03 2.45
N LYS A 49 -17.36 -1.74 1.91
CA LYS A 49 -17.15 -2.93 1.10
C LYS A 49 -16.61 -2.68 -0.33
N SER A 50 -16.66 -1.45 -0.83
CA SER A 50 -16.36 -1.19 -2.26
C SER A 50 -15.84 0.22 -2.58
N LEU A 51 -15.29 0.96 -1.63
CA LEU A 51 -14.76 2.31 -1.92
C LEU A 51 -13.47 2.19 -2.74
N ALA A 52 -12.51 1.38 -2.31
CA ALA A 52 -11.40 0.98 -3.16
C ALA A 52 -11.86 -0.16 -4.07
N ARG A 53 -11.78 0.04 -5.38
CA ARG A 53 -12.23 -0.95 -6.35
C ARG A 53 -11.33 -2.19 -6.29
N VAL A 54 -11.91 -3.33 -5.92
CA VAL A 54 -11.29 -4.63 -6.17
C VAL A 54 -11.35 -4.85 -7.68
N SER A 55 -10.27 -4.57 -8.38
CA SER A 55 -10.20 -4.77 -9.83
C SER A 55 -10.26 -6.26 -10.14
N SER A 56 -11.39 -6.72 -10.65
CA SER A 56 -11.54 -8.05 -11.23
C SER A 56 -10.94 -8.16 -12.65
N ASN A 57 -10.63 -7.02 -13.29
CA ASN A 57 -9.99 -6.96 -14.59
C ASN A 57 -8.66 -6.20 -14.48
N PRO A 58 -7.54 -6.92 -14.42
CA PRO A 58 -6.21 -6.32 -14.46
C PRO A 58 -5.99 -5.64 -15.81
N GLY A 59 -5.49 -4.39 -15.80
CA GLY A 59 -5.03 -3.68 -17.00
C GLY A 59 -5.90 -2.56 -17.53
N LYS A 60 -7.08 -2.26 -16.95
CA LYS A 60 -7.97 -1.25 -17.56
C LYS A 60 -7.57 0.21 -17.33
N THR A 61 -6.90 0.57 -16.25
CA THR A 61 -6.42 1.97 -16.07
C THR A 61 -5.32 2.01 -15.01
N ILE A 62 -4.16 2.48 -15.40
CA ILE A 62 -3.04 2.72 -14.49
C ILE A 62 -3.28 4.10 -13.86
N THR A 63 -3.73 4.13 -12.61
CA THR A 63 -4.04 5.36 -11.88
C THR A 63 -3.53 5.30 -10.44
N VAL A 64 -3.25 6.46 -9.89
CA VAL A 64 -3.09 6.68 -8.44
C VAL A 64 -4.41 7.24 -7.93
N ASN A 65 -4.98 6.63 -6.90
CA ASN A 65 -6.23 7.09 -6.30
C ASN A 65 -5.97 7.69 -4.93
N PHE A 66 -6.43 8.92 -4.74
CA PHE A 66 -6.30 9.68 -3.49
C PHE A 66 -7.63 9.66 -2.74
N TYR A 67 -7.63 9.03 -1.57
CA TYR A 67 -8.79 8.97 -0.67
C TYR A 67 -8.56 9.92 0.50
N GLU A 68 -9.34 11.00 0.56
CA GLU A 68 -9.27 11.99 1.63
C GLU A 68 -9.95 11.44 2.89
N VAL A 69 -9.22 11.43 4.01
CA VAL A 69 -9.69 10.94 5.31
C VAL A 69 -9.97 12.12 6.22
N ASP A 70 -11.26 12.31 6.57
CA ASP A 70 -11.73 13.34 7.53
C ASP A 70 -11.10 14.73 7.32
N LYS A 71 -10.82 15.09 6.06
CA LYS A 71 -10.15 16.32 5.61
C LYS A 71 -8.71 16.51 6.16
N SER A 72 -8.13 15.48 6.77
CA SER A 72 -6.87 15.58 7.51
C SER A 72 -5.67 15.08 6.70
N PHE A 73 -5.78 13.95 6.01
CA PHE A 73 -4.71 13.31 5.24
C PHE A 73 -5.26 12.48 4.09
N TYR A 74 -4.39 11.93 3.26
CA TYR A 74 -4.77 11.00 2.19
C TYR A 74 -4.29 9.58 2.45
N LEU A 75 -5.16 8.60 2.20
CA LEU A 75 -4.75 7.24 1.85
C LEU A 75 -4.58 7.19 0.33
N VAL A 76 -3.41 6.78 -0.15
CA VAL A 76 -3.07 6.82 -1.57
C VAL A 76 -2.91 5.39 -2.09
N ASP A 77 -3.77 4.99 -3.03
CA ASP A 77 -3.73 3.68 -3.67
C ASP A 77 -2.85 3.75 -4.91
N LEU A 78 -1.60 3.26 -4.80
CA LEU A 78 -0.68 3.18 -5.93
C LEU A 78 -1.05 2.02 -6.86
N PRO A 79 -0.81 2.13 -8.17
CA PRO A 79 -1.07 1.04 -9.10
C PRO A 79 -0.15 -0.15 -8.78
N GLY A 80 -0.74 -1.35 -8.64
CA GLY A 80 0.02 -2.56 -8.32
C GLY A 80 1.08 -2.88 -9.37
N TYR A 81 2.22 -3.45 -8.97
CA TYR A 81 3.29 -3.93 -9.87
C TYR A 81 3.19 -5.45 -10.11
N GLY A 82 4.14 -6.03 -10.84
CA GLY A 82 4.26 -7.48 -11.04
C GLY A 82 3.16 -8.12 -11.89
N TYR A 83 2.48 -7.34 -12.74
CA TYR A 83 1.52 -7.89 -13.68
C TYR A 83 2.22 -8.33 -14.98
N ALA A 84 2.38 -9.65 -15.14
CA ALA A 84 3.17 -10.28 -16.22
C ALA A 84 2.67 -10.00 -17.67
N ARG A 85 1.46 -9.44 -17.83
CA ARG A 85 0.86 -9.16 -19.15
C ARG A 85 0.83 -7.69 -19.52
N ARG A 86 1.62 -6.83 -18.87
CA ARG A 86 1.72 -5.43 -19.28
C ARG A 86 2.51 -5.31 -20.56
N THR A 87 2.02 -4.52 -21.48
CA THR A 87 2.79 -4.07 -22.64
C THR A 87 3.93 -3.15 -22.20
N ALA A 88 4.96 -2.99 -23.02
CA ALA A 88 6.04 -2.03 -22.74
C ALA A 88 5.51 -0.60 -22.52
N SER A 89 4.48 -0.19 -23.28
CA SER A 89 3.82 1.11 -23.13
C SER A 89 3.10 1.26 -21.78
N GLU A 90 2.42 0.21 -21.29
CA GLU A 90 1.76 0.22 -19.99
C GLU A 90 2.79 0.23 -18.85
N GLN A 91 3.90 -0.47 -19.01
CA GLN A 91 5.00 -0.45 -18.05
C GLN A 91 5.61 0.96 -17.95
N ALA A 92 5.87 1.61 -19.08
CA ALA A 92 6.38 2.98 -19.12
C ALA A 92 5.41 3.99 -18.45
N LYS A 93 4.10 3.84 -18.69
CA LYS A 93 3.08 4.65 -18.02
C LYS A 93 3.07 4.42 -16.51
N TRP A 94 3.18 3.16 -16.08
CA TRP A 94 3.24 2.79 -14.68
C TRP A 94 4.45 3.43 -13.99
N SER A 95 5.67 3.25 -14.56
CA SER A 95 6.89 3.86 -14.03
C SER A 95 6.75 5.37 -13.91
N LYS A 96 6.39 6.05 -15.01
CA LYS A 96 6.23 7.50 -15.02
C LYS A 96 5.27 8.01 -13.93
N LEU A 97 4.17 7.28 -13.68
CA LEU A 97 3.17 7.69 -12.71
C LEU A 97 3.67 7.46 -11.27
N VAL A 98 4.31 6.32 -11.01
CA VAL A 98 4.85 5.97 -9.67
C VAL A 98 6.09 6.81 -9.35
N ASP A 99 7.00 6.98 -10.32
CA ASP A 99 8.18 7.84 -10.16
C ASP A 99 7.74 9.29 -9.91
N GLY A 100 6.79 9.81 -10.70
CA GLY A 100 6.22 11.14 -10.48
C GLY A 100 5.57 11.30 -9.11
N TYR A 101 4.92 10.25 -8.59
CA TYR A 101 4.34 10.28 -7.24
C TYR A 101 5.41 10.49 -6.16
N PHE A 102 6.51 9.76 -6.23
CA PHE A 102 7.57 9.86 -5.23
C PHE A 102 8.48 11.09 -5.42
N THR A 103 8.65 11.60 -6.64
CA THR A 103 9.49 12.77 -6.93
C THR A 103 8.73 14.09 -6.73
N GLU A 104 7.52 14.23 -7.28
CA GLU A 104 6.74 15.47 -7.20
C GLU A 104 5.93 15.58 -5.90
N GLY A 105 5.56 14.43 -5.31
CA GLY A 105 4.79 14.30 -4.06
C GLY A 105 5.63 13.96 -2.83
N GLY A 106 6.93 13.69 -2.98
CA GLY A 106 7.78 13.06 -1.97
C GLY A 106 7.75 13.71 -0.59
N GLU A 107 7.74 15.03 -0.50
CA GLU A 107 7.65 15.77 0.78
C GLU A 107 6.33 15.53 1.55
N ARG A 108 5.30 14.97 0.89
CA ARG A 108 3.98 14.72 1.47
C ARG A 108 3.79 13.24 1.83
N VAL A 109 4.66 12.37 1.32
CA VAL A 109 4.61 10.93 1.61
C VAL A 109 5.18 10.71 3.01
N THR A 110 4.29 10.60 3.97
CA THR A 110 4.65 10.40 5.38
C THR A 110 5.13 8.97 5.63
N ALA A 111 4.48 7.99 5.01
CA ALA A 111 4.93 6.60 5.02
C ALA A 111 4.30 5.79 3.88
N VAL A 112 4.93 4.66 3.56
CA VAL A 112 4.41 3.66 2.64
C VAL A 112 4.03 2.40 3.39
N ALA A 113 2.77 1.98 3.28
CA ALA A 113 2.34 0.64 3.67
C ALA A 113 2.65 -0.31 2.50
N GLN A 114 3.75 -1.05 2.59
CA GLN A 114 4.17 -2.02 1.59
C GLN A 114 3.49 -3.37 1.86
N LEU A 115 2.64 -3.82 0.94
CA LEU A 115 1.92 -5.06 1.09
C LEU A 115 2.68 -6.25 0.49
N ILE A 116 2.77 -7.33 1.26
CA ILE A 116 3.37 -8.61 0.84
C ILE A 116 2.36 -9.72 1.16
N ASP A 117 2.08 -10.59 0.20
CA ASP A 117 1.27 -11.78 0.43
C ASP A 117 2.04 -12.75 1.33
N LEU A 118 1.57 -12.99 2.55
CA LEU A 118 2.30 -13.78 3.54
C LEU A 118 2.57 -15.20 3.06
N LYS A 119 1.62 -15.82 2.33
CA LYS A 119 1.79 -17.19 1.82
C LYS A 119 2.83 -17.29 0.71
N VAL A 120 2.97 -16.23 -0.09
CA VAL A 120 3.93 -16.19 -1.22
C VAL A 120 5.32 -15.76 -0.73
N GLY A 121 5.38 -14.89 0.27
CA GLY A 121 6.60 -14.20 0.71
C GLY A 121 6.97 -13.03 -0.21
N ALA A 122 8.11 -12.40 0.08
CA ALA A 122 8.63 -11.31 -0.74
C ALA A 122 9.13 -11.85 -2.09
N THR A 123 8.53 -11.39 -3.17
CA THR A 123 8.97 -11.68 -4.54
C THR A 123 10.09 -10.76 -4.97
N LYS A 124 10.71 -11.03 -6.12
CA LYS A 124 11.74 -10.14 -6.70
C LYS A 124 11.24 -8.70 -6.86
N ASP A 125 10.01 -8.52 -7.32
CA ASP A 125 9.43 -7.18 -7.49
C ASP A 125 9.16 -6.50 -6.14
N ASP A 126 8.78 -7.28 -5.11
CA ASP A 126 8.62 -6.75 -3.74
C ASP A 126 9.97 -6.29 -3.19
N LEU A 127 11.04 -7.07 -3.38
CA LEU A 127 12.40 -6.71 -2.96
C LEU A 127 12.88 -5.46 -3.67
N MET A 128 12.66 -5.33 -4.98
CA MET A 128 13.01 -4.11 -5.73
C MET A 128 12.31 -2.86 -5.18
N MET A 129 11.03 -2.96 -4.82
CA MET A 129 10.30 -1.84 -4.22
C MET A 129 10.81 -1.51 -2.81
N LEU A 130 11.10 -2.53 -1.99
CA LEU A 130 11.67 -2.34 -0.66
C LEU A 130 13.05 -1.66 -0.72
N ASP A 131 13.92 -2.11 -1.62
CA ASP A 131 15.23 -1.50 -1.85
C ASP A 131 15.10 -0.04 -2.31
N PHE A 132 14.16 0.25 -3.22
CA PHE A 132 13.85 1.61 -3.63
C PHE A 132 13.44 2.49 -2.43
N LEU A 133 12.50 2.02 -1.59
CA LEU A 133 12.05 2.78 -0.42
C LEU A 133 13.19 3.06 0.57
N ARG A 134 14.09 2.07 0.77
CA ARG A 134 15.28 2.24 1.60
C ARG A 134 16.25 3.27 1.03
N GLN A 135 16.59 3.15 -0.26
CA GLN A 135 17.54 4.04 -0.93
C GLN A 135 17.02 5.49 -1.02
N ALA A 136 15.73 5.65 -1.19
CA ALA A 136 15.07 6.96 -1.20
C ALA A 136 14.78 7.52 0.20
N GLU A 137 15.14 6.79 1.26
CA GLU A 137 14.89 7.17 2.67
C GLU A 137 13.41 7.45 2.97
N ILE A 138 12.49 6.80 2.21
CA ILE A 138 11.06 6.94 2.41
C ILE A 138 10.63 6.05 3.58
N PRO A 139 10.00 6.58 4.65
CA PRO A 139 9.52 5.76 5.75
C PRO A 139 8.51 4.73 5.26
N PHE A 140 8.61 3.49 5.73
CA PHE A 140 7.65 2.46 5.37
C PHE A 140 7.49 1.40 6.48
N PHE A 141 6.39 0.68 6.40
CA PHE A 141 6.13 -0.52 7.18
C PHE A 141 5.52 -1.60 6.26
N VAL A 142 5.61 -2.86 6.66
CA VAL A 142 5.10 -3.98 5.87
C VAL A 142 3.78 -4.47 6.43
N VAL A 143 2.80 -4.67 5.53
CA VAL A 143 1.56 -5.38 5.85
C VAL A 143 1.60 -6.75 5.17
N ALA A 144 1.80 -7.80 5.99
CA ALA A 144 1.79 -9.19 5.54
C ALA A 144 0.34 -9.68 5.38
N THR A 145 -0.18 -9.59 4.16
CA THR A 145 -1.59 -9.83 3.84
C THR A 145 -1.93 -11.33 3.77
N LYS A 146 -3.24 -11.65 3.78
CA LYS A 146 -3.79 -13.01 3.70
C LYS A 146 -3.30 -13.91 4.84
N ALA A 147 -3.12 -13.33 6.02
CA ALA A 147 -2.64 -14.02 7.22
C ALA A 147 -3.58 -15.15 7.73
N ASP A 148 -4.79 -15.24 7.17
CA ASP A 148 -5.77 -16.31 7.36
C ASP A 148 -5.48 -17.59 6.56
N LYS A 149 -4.63 -17.51 5.53
CA LYS A 149 -4.39 -18.65 4.63
C LYS A 149 -3.46 -19.72 5.21
N PRO A 150 -2.33 -19.39 5.84
CA PRO A 150 -1.48 -20.38 6.50
C PRO A 150 -2.05 -20.77 7.86
N ASN A 151 -1.75 -22.00 8.32
CA ASN A 151 -1.99 -22.38 9.71
C ASN A 151 -1.06 -21.61 10.67
N LYS A 152 -1.28 -21.76 11.97
CA LYS A 152 -0.55 -20.99 13.01
C LYS A 152 0.98 -21.18 12.94
N THR A 153 1.43 -22.43 12.74
CA THR A 153 2.87 -22.77 12.66
C THR A 153 3.49 -22.22 11.37
N GLU A 154 2.83 -22.41 10.23
CA GLU A 154 3.26 -21.87 8.95
C GLU A 154 3.31 -20.34 8.96
N LYS A 155 2.31 -19.70 9.56
CA LYS A 155 2.25 -18.25 9.71
C LYS A 155 3.45 -17.71 10.48
N ALA A 156 3.78 -18.33 11.61
CA ALA A 156 4.95 -17.94 12.42
C ALA A 156 6.24 -18.08 11.59
N ALA A 157 6.45 -19.22 10.94
CA ALA A 157 7.63 -19.47 10.11
C ALA A 157 7.73 -18.48 8.92
N MET A 158 6.62 -18.12 8.29
CA MET A 158 6.60 -17.16 7.18
C MET A 158 6.92 -15.74 7.65
N LEU A 159 6.41 -15.34 8.82
CA LEU A 159 6.75 -14.03 9.42
C LEU A 159 8.23 -13.95 9.78
N GLU A 160 8.80 -15.02 10.36
CA GLU A 160 10.24 -15.09 10.64
C GLU A 160 11.09 -14.99 9.37
N LYS A 161 10.69 -15.67 8.30
CA LYS A 161 11.37 -15.53 6.98
C LYS A 161 11.34 -14.09 6.45
N LEU A 162 10.23 -13.37 6.61
CA LEU A 162 10.16 -11.96 6.23
C LEU A 162 11.07 -11.10 7.11
N ARG A 163 11.05 -11.30 8.43
CA ARG A 163 11.89 -10.56 9.38
C ARG A 163 13.38 -10.76 9.14
N ALA A 164 13.77 -11.94 8.64
CA ALA A 164 15.14 -12.28 8.32
C ALA A 164 15.67 -11.61 7.05
N LEU A 165 14.84 -10.92 6.28
CA LEU A 165 15.30 -10.18 5.09
C LEU A 165 16.08 -8.94 5.51
N PRO A 166 17.35 -8.75 5.08
CA PRO A 166 18.16 -7.59 5.47
C PRO A 166 17.50 -6.26 5.17
N VAL A 167 16.78 -6.17 4.06
CA VAL A 167 16.04 -4.95 3.66
C VAL A 167 14.90 -4.60 4.64
N LEU A 168 14.46 -5.54 5.48
CA LEU A 168 13.41 -5.34 6.48
C LEU A 168 13.95 -5.22 7.92
N GLU A 169 15.27 -5.13 8.11
CA GLU A 169 15.84 -4.88 9.43
C GLU A 169 15.31 -3.57 10.04
N GLY A 170 14.78 -3.64 11.25
CA GLY A 170 14.17 -2.50 11.97
C GLY A 170 12.81 -2.06 11.44
N ILE A 171 12.24 -2.74 10.45
CA ILE A 171 10.93 -2.40 9.86
C ILE A 171 9.80 -3.13 10.59
N THR A 172 8.73 -2.40 10.90
CA THR A 172 7.50 -2.96 11.44
C THR A 172 6.82 -3.88 10.41
N ILE A 173 6.51 -5.12 10.80
CA ILE A 173 5.80 -6.10 9.96
C ILE A 173 4.51 -6.50 10.66
N LEU A 174 3.37 -6.18 10.04
CA LEU A 174 2.03 -6.39 10.60
C LEU A 174 1.29 -7.48 9.81
N PRO A 175 0.96 -8.63 10.41
CA PRO A 175 0.08 -9.60 9.77
C PRO A 175 -1.33 -9.05 9.67
N PHE A 176 -1.97 -9.27 8.52
CA PHE A 176 -3.32 -8.76 8.24
C PHE A 176 -4.16 -9.78 7.46
N SER A 177 -5.43 -9.90 7.84
CA SER A 177 -6.46 -10.63 7.08
C SER A 177 -7.71 -9.78 6.89
N ALA A 178 -8.08 -9.53 5.63
CA ALA A 178 -9.35 -8.88 5.32
C ALA A 178 -10.57 -9.79 5.60
N GLN A 179 -10.37 -11.11 5.67
CA GLN A 179 -11.44 -12.07 5.90
C GLN A 179 -11.80 -12.17 7.39
N SER A 180 -10.81 -12.25 8.27
CA SER A 180 -11.03 -12.37 9.72
C SER A 180 -11.02 -11.03 10.46
N GLY A 181 -10.51 -9.96 9.83
CA GLY A 181 -10.28 -8.67 10.47
C GLY A 181 -8.99 -8.61 11.30
N GLU A 182 -8.22 -9.69 11.34
CA GLU A 182 -6.94 -9.74 12.05
C GLU A 182 -6.01 -8.62 11.61
N GLY A 183 -5.37 -7.94 12.56
CA GLY A 183 -4.35 -6.92 12.32
C GLY A 183 -4.88 -5.56 11.91
N LYS A 184 -6.20 -5.37 11.71
CA LYS A 184 -6.79 -4.09 11.30
C LYS A 184 -6.40 -2.95 12.25
N GLU A 185 -6.58 -3.15 13.55
CA GLU A 185 -6.29 -2.13 14.56
C GLU A 185 -4.79 -1.79 14.61
N ALA A 186 -3.93 -2.80 14.46
CA ALA A 186 -2.47 -2.60 14.42
C ALA A 186 -2.04 -1.77 13.21
N VAL A 187 -2.62 -2.03 12.03
CA VAL A 187 -2.35 -1.23 10.81
C VAL A 187 -2.85 0.20 11.00
N VAL A 188 -4.05 0.41 11.56
CA VAL A 188 -4.56 1.76 11.87
C VAL A 188 -3.63 2.48 12.84
N ALA A 189 -3.18 1.83 13.90
CA ALA A 189 -2.26 2.41 14.87
C ALA A 189 -0.92 2.83 14.24
N GLU A 190 -0.35 2.01 13.34
CA GLU A 190 0.89 2.33 12.66
C GLU A 190 0.72 3.50 11.67
N ILE A 191 -0.43 3.56 10.96
CA ILE A 191 -0.78 4.72 10.12
C ILE A 191 -0.85 6.00 10.96
N MET A 192 -1.54 5.96 12.10
CA MET A 192 -1.70 7.14 12.96
C MET A 192 -0.37 7.58 13.56
N LYS A 193 0.47 6.63 13.99
CA LYS A 193 1.83 6.88 14.47
C LYS A 193 2.72 7.56 13.42
N ALA A 194 2.58 7.18 12.15
CA ALA A 194 3.32 7.80 11.07
C ALA A 194 2.84 9.25 10.77
N LEU A 195 1.62 9.61 11.14
CA LEU A 195 1.03 10.93 10.93
C LEU A 195 1.30 11.92 12.07
N ASP A 196 1.73 11.43 13.25
CA ASP A 196 2.11 12.24 14.43
C ASP A 196 3.51 12.82 14.26
#